data_7661a6fafd65396ed03624177805a548
#
_entry.id   7661a6fafd65396ed03624177805a548
#
_cell.length_a   1.000
_cell.length_b   1.000
_cell.length_c   1.000
_cell.angle_alpha   90.00
_cell.angle_beta   90.00
_cell.angle_gamma   90.00
#
_symmetry.space_group_name_H-M   'P 1'
#
loop_
_entity.id
_entity.type
_entity.pdbx_description
1 polymer ?
#
loop_
_entity_poly.entity_id
_entity_poly.type
_entity_poly.pdbx_seq_one_letter_code
_entity_poly.pdbx_strand_id
1 'polypeptide(L)'
;SSQDQNLASLNMKAIQSRNYPYLKLNAGYGYTINKYEINNTSRRDNLGLNFGVTVGFNLFDGNRRREIKNARIAIDNAKLRQENLKQELRADLSNLWQAYQNNIQMLKLERENLIVAIENHEIASERYMLGNLSGIEMREAQKSLLDAEERILTAEYDTKMCEISL
;
A
#
# COMPACT_ATOMS: atom_id res chain seq x y z
N SER A 1 4.04 5.76 -4.72
CA SER A 1 2.99 5.69 -5.73
C SER A 1 3.12 6.83 -6.74
N SER A 2 2.46 6.75 -7.91
CA SER A 2 2.49 7.81 -8.93
C SER A 2 1.96 9.16 -8.42
N GLN A 3 1.07 9.11 -7.43
CA GLN A 3 0.53 10.30 -6.76
C GLN A 3 1.59 11.07 -5.97
N ASP A 4 2.52 10.39 -5.30
CA ASP A 4 3.59 11.03 -4.53
C ASP A 4 4.57 11.78 -5.44
N GLN A 5 4.83 11.24 -6.64
CA GLN A 5 5.64 11.95 -7.64
C GLN A 5 4.93 13.19 -8.16
N ASN A 6 3.63 13.10 -8.42
CA ASN A 6 2.84 14.25 -8.85
C ASN A 6 2.80 15.34 -7.78
N LEU A 7 2.61 14.98 -6.50
CA LEU A 7 2.67 15.92 -5.37
C LEU A 7 4.04 16.59 -5.26
N ALA A 8 5.13 15.81 -5.35
CA ALA A 8 6.48 16.37 -5.32
C ALA A 8 6.75 17.32 -6.49
N SER A 9 6.26 17.00 -7.71
CA SER A 9 6.40 17.84 -8.89
C SER A 9 5.57 19.14 -8.78
N LEU A 10 4.37 19.07 -8.22
CA LEU A 10 3.52 20.23 -7.97
C LEU A 10 4.12 21.14 -6.91
N ASN A 11 4.70 20.60 -5.84
CA ASN A 11 5.42 21.37 -4.83
C ASN A 11 6.62 22.09 -5.43
N MET A 12 7.38 21.46 -6.32
CA MET A 12 8.47 22.12 -7.03
C MET A 12 7.97 23.29 -7.90
N LYS A 13 6.86 23.09 -8.65
CA LYS A 13 6.23 24.15 -9.45
C LYS A 13 5.74 25.30 -8.56
N ALA A 14 5.15 25.00 -7.39
CA ALA A 14 4.71 26.01 -6.43
C ALA A 14 5.88 26.86 -5.88
N ILE A 15 7.05 26.23 -5.62
CA ILE A 15 8.25 26.96 -5.22
C ILE A 15 8.78 27.82 -6.37
N GLN A 16 8.75 27.33 -7.60
CA GLN A 16 9.16 28.08 -8.79
C GLN A 16 8.21 29.25 -9.10
N SER A 17 6.92 29.10 -8.85
CA SER A 17 5.92 30.14 -9.13
C SER A 17 6.08 31.40 -8.26
N ARG A 18 6.75 31.31 -7.10
CA ARG A 18 7.11 32.47 -6.27
C ARG A 18 8.06 33.48 -6.96
N ASN A 19 8.55 33.16 -8.17
CA ASN A 19 9.33 34.07 -9.01
C ASN A 19 8.47 35.07 -9.76
N TYR A 20 7.19 34.79 -9.89
CA TYR A 20 6.30 35.66 -10.61
C TYR A 20 5.86 36.81 -9.71
N PRO A 21 5.65 38.00 -10.29
CA PRO A 21 5.09 39.14 -9.56
C PRO A 21 3.72 38.72 -8.99
N TYR A 22 3.47 39.09 -7.75
CA TYR A 22 2.16 38.87 -7.12
C TYR A 22 1.36 40.18 -7.13
N LEU A 23 0.06 40.02 -7.34
CA LEU A 23 -0.91 41.09 -7.27
C LEU A 23 -1.78 40.84 -6.03
N LYS A 24 -1.78 41.78 -5.08
CA LYS A 24 -2.70 41.78 -3.96
C LYS A 24 -3.73 42.88 -4.15
N LEU A 25 -5.00 42.47 -4.09
CA LEU A 25 -6.14 43.38 -4.04
C LEU A 25 -6.60 43.49 -2.59
N ASN A 26 -6.61 44.67 -2.02
CA ASN A 26 -7.11 44.92 -0.70
C ASN A 26 -8.37 45.78 -0.85
N ALA A 27 -9.48 45.31 -0.35
CA ALA A 27 -10.72 46.07 -0.21
C ALA A 27 -11.11 46.10 1.26
N GLY A 28 -11.29 47.25 1.80
CA GLY A 28 -11.72 47.43 3.18
C GLY A 28 -12.89 48.42 3.27
N TYR A 29 -13.84 48.07 4.13
CA TYR A 29 -14.94 48.95 4.51
C TYR A 29 -14.80 49.23 6.00
N GLY A 30 -14.73 50.48 6.36
CA GLY A 30 -14.62 50.94 7.73
C GLY A 30 -15.70 51.97 8.06
N TYR A 31 -16.44 51.72 9.16
CA TYR A 31 -17.33 52.71 9.76
C TYR A 31 -16.79 53.07 11.13
N THR A 32 -16.43 54.35 11.32
CA THR A 32 -15.88 54.86 12.58
C THR A 32 -16.78 55.93 13.16
N ILE A 33 -17.28 55.73 14.38
CA ILE A 33 -18.03 56.73 15.14
C ILE A 33 -17.07 57.29 16.20
N ASN A 34 -16.77 58.58 16.10
CA ASN A 34 -16.04 59.28 17.13
C ASN A 34 -16.99 60.22 17.91
N LYS A 35 -17.18 59.94 19.21
CA LYS A 35 -17.84 60.82 20.13
C LYS A 35 -16.80 61.63 20.92
N TYR A 36 -16.81 62.94 20.75
CA TYR A 36 -16.01 63.85 21.58
C TYR A 36 -16.89 64.48 22.64
N GLU A 37 -16.57 64.27 23.90
CA GLU A 37 -17.24 64.86 25.07
C GLU A 37 -16.51 66.08 25.56
N ILE A 38 -16.42 67.15 24.74
CA ILE A 38 -15.96 68.44 25.19
C ILE A 38 -16.82 69.52 24.54
N ASN A 39 -17.74 70.07 25.35
CA ASN A 39 -18.60 71.24 25.08
C ASN A 39 -19.24 71.31 23.67
N ASN A 40 -20.39 70.75 23.57
CA ASN A 40 -21.26 70.67 22.42
C ASN A 40 -21.04 69.38 21.57
N THR A 41 -22.04 68.52 21.60
CA THR A 41 -22.03 67.16 21.01
C THR A 41 -21.79 67.20 19.53
N SER A 42 -20.53 67.06 19.12
CA SER A 42 -20.18 66.82 17.70
C SER A 42 -19.93 65.34 17.46
N ARG A 43 -20.93 64.69 16.89
CA ARG A 43 -20.82 63.35 16.38
C ARG A 43 -20.21 63.41 14.98
N ARG A 44 -19.07 62.73 14.79
CA ARG A 44 -18.42 62.61 13.48
C ARG A 44 -18.49 61.18 13.02
N ASP A 45 -19.33 60.93 12.03
CA ASP A 45 -19.45 59.60 11.40
C ASP A 45 -18.58 59.62 10.15
N ASN A 46 -17.55 58.73 10.12
CA ASN A 46 -16.69 58.55 8.97
C ASN A 46 -16.97 57.18 8.35
N LEU A 47 -17.47 57.20 7.12
CA LEU A 47 -17.58 56.04 6.25
C LEU A 47 -16.34 56.02 5.33
N GLY A 48 -15.49 55.03 5.49
CA GLY A 48 -14.28 54.84 4.68
C GLY A 48 -14.36 53.61 3.80
N LEU A 49 -14.22 53.77 2.51
CA LEU A 49 -13.97 52.71 1.54
C LEU A 49 -12.51 52.75 1.15
N ASN A 50 -11.78 51.68 1.41
CA ASN A 50 -10.38 51.56 1.03
C ASN A 50 -10.24 50.52 -0.08
N PHE A 51 -9.68 50.95 -1.21
CA PHE A 51 -9.26 50.06 -2.28
C PHE A 51 -7.76 50.19 -2.45
N GLY A 52 -7.03 49.08 -2.45
CA GLY A 52 -5.59 49.09 -2.67
C GLY A 52 -5.20 47.96 -3.62
N VAL A 53 -4.33 48.25 -4.54
CA VAL A 53 -3.67 47.29 -5.43
C VAL A 53 -2.18 47.33 -5.12
N THR A 54 -1.63 46.20 -4.71
CA THR A 54 -0.20 46.05 -4.45
C THR A 54 0.39 45.08 -5.43
N VAL A 55 1.35 45.53 -6.24
CA VAL A 55 2.17 44.67 -7.09
C VAL A 55 3.53 44.53 -6.44
N GLY A 56 3.95 43.28 -6.19
CA GLY A 56 5.26 43.04 -5.61
C GLY A 56 5.95 41.85 -6.26
N PHE A 57 7.26 41.87 -6.27
CA PHE A 57 8.07 40.77 -6.72
C PHE A 57 9.34 40.63 -5.87
N ASN A 58 9.78 39.38 -5.66
CA ASN A 58 10.98 39.10 -4.89
C ASN A 58 12.22 39.15 -5.79
N LEU A 59 13.05 40.18 -5.65
CA LEU A 59 14.29 40.37 -6.42
C LEU A 59 15.37 39.34 -6.03
N PHE A 60 15.47 38.99 -4.76
CA PHE A 60 16.50 38.10 -4.26
C PHE A 60 15.98 37.27 -3.07
N ASP A 61 15.98 35.92 -3.22
CA ASP A 61 15.70 35.02 -2.16
C ASP A 61 16.77 33.91 -2.13
N GLY A 62 17.76 34.07 -1.24
CA GLY A 62 18.88 33.14 -1.09
C GLY A 62 18.44 31.79 -0.57
N ASN A 63 17.32 31.67 0.17
CA ASN A 63 16.78 30.44 0.70
C ASN A 63 16.15 29.58 -0.40
N ARG A 64 15.66 30.20 -1.43
CA ARG A 64 14.96 29.57 -2.53
C ARG A 64 15.79 28.60 -3.35
N ARG A 65 17.08 28.88 -3.56
CA ARG A 65 17.98 27.92 -4.23
C ARG A 65 18.07 26.62 -3.46
N ARG A 66 18.05 26.70 -2.13
CA ARG A 66 18.02 25.54 -1.24
C ARG A 66 16.68 24.79 -1.34
N GLU A 67 15.56 25.52 -1.35
CA GLU A 67 14.22 24.94 -1.49
C GLU A 67 14.06 24.21 -2.83
N ILE A 68 14.52 24.79 -3.93
CA ILE A 68 14.50 24.14 -5.26
C ILE A 68 15.36 22.88 -5.25
N LYS A 69 16.56 22.93 -4.64
CA LYS A 69 17.44 21.76 -4.53
C LYS A 69 16.79 20.66 -3.69
N ASN A 70 16.21 21.01 -2.56
CA ASN A 70 15.50 20.09 -1.70
C ASN A 70 14.27 19.47 -2.40
N ALA A 71 13.53 20.28 -3.17
CA ALA A 71 12.40 19.80 -3.96
C ALA A 71 12.83 18.80 -5.06
N ARG A 72 13.99 19.02 -5.71
CA ARG A 72 14.56 18.04 -6.65
C ARG A 72 14.91 16.73 -5.96
N ILE A 73 15.61 16.80 -4.83
CA ILE A 73 15.93 15.62 -4.03
C ILE A 73 14.67 14.87 -3.61
N ALA A 74 13.61 15.57 -3.23
CA ALA A 74 12.33 14.96 -2.89
C ALA A 74 11.70 14.23 -4.07
N ILE A 75 11.79 14.77 -5.30
CA ILE A 75 11.32 14.09 -6.52
C ILE A 75 12.15 12.84 -6.79
N ASP A 76 13.48 12.91 -6.70
CA ASP A 76 14.37 11.78 -6.92
C ASP A 76 14.12 10.67 -5.88
N ASN A 77 13.93 11.03 -4.61
CA ASN A 77 13.55 10.10 -3.56
C ASN A 77 12.19 9.45 -3.82
N ALA A 78 11.22 10.20 -4.33
CA ALA A 78 9.90 9.64 -4.69
C ALA A 78 10.00 8.64 -5.85
N LYS A 79 10.87 8.90 -6.85
CA LYS A 79 11.14 7.97 -7.94
C LYS A 79 11.81 6.70 -7.45
N LEU A 80 12.86 6.82 -6.63
CA LEU A 80 13.57 5.67 -6.07
C LEU A 80 12.65 4.79 -5.21
N ARG A 81 11.80 5.41 -4.38
CA ARG A 81 10.79 4.66 -3.61
C ARG A 81 9.82 3.89 -4.51
N GLN A 82 9.41 4.49 -5.63
CA GLN A 82 8.54 3.82 -6.58
C GLN A 82 9.24 2.64 -7.26
N GLU A 83 10.52 2.78 -7.62
CA GLU A 83 11.30 1.69 -8.20
C GLU A 83 11.50 0.55 -7.20
N ASN A 84 11.86 0.87 -5.96
CA ASN A 84 12.00 -0.12 -4.89
C ASN A 84 10.68 -0.89 -4.67
N LEU A 85 9.56 -0.18 -4.59
CA LEU A 85 8.25 -0.82 -4.43
C LEU A 85 7.90 -1.73 -5.61
N LYS A 86 8.25 -1.32 -6.84
CA LYS A 86 8.05 -2.19 -8.02
C LYS A 86 8.92 -3.46 -7.97
N GLN A 87 10.14 -3.34 -7.49
CA GLN A 87 11.04 -4.49 -7.34
C GLN A 87 10.54 -5.44 -6.25
N GLU A 88 10.11 -4.89 -5.11
CA GLU A 88 9.51 -5.64 -4.01
C GLU A 88 8.28 -6.42 -4.48
N LEU A 89 7.32 -5.75 -5.13
CA LEU A 89 6.12 -6.40 -5.67
C LEU A 89 6.45 -7.49 -6.71
N ARG A 90 7.48 -7.30 -7.53
CA ARG A 90 7.90 -8.32 -8.49
C ARG A 90 8.53 -9.53 -7.80
N ALA A 91 9.32 -9.29 -6.76
CA ALA A 91 9.92 -10.37 -5.97
C ALA A 91 8.84 -11.16 -5.24
N ASP A 92 7.88 -10.49 -4.61
CA ASP A 92 6.76 -11.13 -3.92
C ASP A 92 5.90 -11.95 -4.87
N LEU A 93 5.55 -11.39 -6.03
CA LEU A 93 4.79 -12.11 -7.05
C LEU A 93 5.55 -13.34 -7.57
N SER A 94 6.87 -13.22 -7.79
CA SER A 94 7.71 -14.35 -8.19
C SER A 94 7.76 -15.45 -7.13
N ASN A 95 7.89 -15.08 -5.86
CA ASN A 95 7.91 -16.01 -4.74
C ASN A 95 6.56 -16.72 -4.59
N LEU A 96 5.44 -16.00 -4.66
CA LEU A 96 4.09 -16.57 -4.61
C LEU A 96 3.84 -17.53 -5.78
N TRP A 97 4.26 -17.13 -6.98
CA TRP A 97 4.14 -17.99 -8.15
C TRP A 97 4.93 -19.29 -8.00
N GLN A 98 6.15 -19.22 -7.49
CA GLN A 98 6.98 -20.39 -7.26
C GLN A 98 6.41 -21.29 -6.16
N ALA A 99 5.88 -20.70 -5.08
CA ALA A 99 5.18 -21.44 -4.03
C ALA A 99 3.95 -22.17 -4.58
N TYR A 100 3.15 -21.49 -5.42
CA TYR A 100 2.00 -22.10 -6.08
C TYR A 100 2.39 -23.29 -6.96
N GLN A 101 3.43 -23.15 -7.79
CA GLN A 101 3.94 -24.25 -8.62
C GLN A 101 4.42 -25.45 -7.78
N ASN A 102 5.11 -25.18 -6.68
CA ASN A 102 5.56 -26.23 -5.76
C ASN A 102 4.37 -26.93 -5.09
N ASN A 103 3.34 -26.20 -4.68
CA ASN A 103 2.15 -26.77 -4.06
C ASN A 103 1.35 -27.66 -5.03
N ILE A 104 1.26 -27.24 -6.32
CA ILE A 104 0.64 -28.08 -7.36
C ILE A 104 1.40 -29.42 -7.52
N GLN A 105 2.73 -29.38 -7.53
CA GLN A 105 3.54 -30.57 -7.64
C GLN A 105 3.38 -31.47 -6.41
N MET A 106 3.36 -30.87 -5.22
CA MET A 106 3.12 -31.58 -3.97
C MET A 106 1.74 -32.24 -3.95
N LEU A 107 0.70 -31.50 -4.36
CA LEU A 107 -0.66 -32.03 -4.45
C LEU A 107 -0.72 -33.24 -5.40
N LYS A 108 -0.03 -33.17 -6.54
CA LYS A 108 0.05 -34.33 -7.47
C LYS A 108 0.72 -35.53 -6.82
N LEU A 109 1.83 -35.31 -6.12
CA LEU A 109 2.55 -36.39 -5.41
C LEU A 109 1.70 -37.00 -4.30
N GLU A 110 1.01 -36.17 -3.51
CA GLU A 110 0.13 -36.71 -2.44
C GLU A 110 -1.08 -37.47 -2.99
N ARG A 111 -1.60 -37.11 -4.17
CA ARG A 111 -2.62 -37.90 -4.87
C ARG A 111 -2.11 -39.28 -5.27
N GLU A 112 -0.89 -39.37 -5.79
CA GLU A 112 -0.24 -40.61 -6.15
C GLU A 112 0.01 -41.49 -4.87
N ASN A 113 0.48 -40.84 -3.79
CA ASN A 113 0.69 -41.50 -2.49
C ASN A 113 -0.61 -42.04 -1.89
N LEU A 114 -1.72 -41.30 -2.01
CA LEU A 114 -3.02 -41.73 -1.54
C LEU A 114 -3.48 -43.01 -2.27
N ILE A 115 -3.31 -43.06 -3.59
CA ILE A 115 -3.67 -44.29 -4.39
C ILE A 115 -2.89 -45.47 -3.86
N VAL A 116 -1.57 -45.35 -3.66
CA VAL A 116 -0.74 -46.41 -3.12
C VAL A 116 -1.15 -46.83 -1.71
N ALA A 117 -1.52 -45.86 -0.86
CA ALA A 117 -1.99 -46.14 0.50
C ALA A 117 -3.31 -46.90 0.51
N ILE A 118 -4.24 -46.58 -0.39
CA ILE A 118 -5.50 -47.30 -0.58
C ILE A 118 -5.22 -48.77 -0.99
N GLU A 119 -4.40 -48.99 -2.03
CA GLU A 119 -4.04 -50.33 -2.50
C GLU A 119 -3.38 -51.15 -1.39
N ASN A 120 -2.45 -50.56 -0.64
CA ASN A 120 -1.79 -51.23 0.48
C ASN A 120 -2.78 -51.61 1.59
N HIS A 121 -3.75 -50.74 1.90
CA HIS A 121 -4.77 -51.02 2.89
C HIS A 121 -5.69 -52.13 2.42
N GLU A 122 -6.09 -52.19 1.14
CA GLU A 122 -6.90 -53.26 0.58
C GLU A 122 -6.18 -54.60 0.68
N ILE A 123 -4.91 -54.67 0.25
CA ILE A 123 -4.09 -55.91 0.34
C ILE A 123 -3.92 -56.33 1.80
N ALA A 124 -3.69 -55.38 2.72
CA ALA A 124 -3.58 -55.70 4.16
C ALA A 124 -4.89 -56.23 4.71
N SER A 125 -6.03 -55.69 4.31
CA SER A 125 -7.36 -56.14 4.70
C SER A 125 -7.65 -57.56 4.23
N GLU A 126 -7.35 -57.91 2.97
CA GLU A 126 -7.50 -59.22 2.43
C GLU A 126 -6.64 -60.28 3.18
N ARG A 127 -5.35 -59.95 3.41
CA ARG A 127 -4.43 -60.82 4.16
C ARG A 127 -4.85 -61.01 5.60
N TYR A 128 -5.41 -59.99 6.24
CA TYR A 128 -5.94 -60.09 7.59
C TYR A 128 -7.16 -61.03 7.66
N MET A 129 -8.09 -60.92 6.68
CA MET A 129 -9.25 -61.81 6.60
C MET A 129 -8.85 -63.32 6.38
N LEU A 130 -7.76 -63.53 5.65
CA LEU A 130 -7.20 -64.88 5.42
C LEU A 130 -6.37 -65.37 6.61
N GLY A 131 -6.22 -64.57 7.68
CA GLY A 131 -5.42 -64.93 8.85
C GLY A 131 -3.91 -64.84 8.65
N ASN A 132 -3.45 -64.27 7.53
CA ASN A 132 -2.04 -64.15 7.13
C ASN A 132 -1.40 -62.81 7.55
N LEU A 133 -2.11 -61.96 8.29
CA LEU A 133 -1.64 -60.67 8.78
C LEU A 133 -2.05 -60.48 10.24
N SER A 134 -1.18 -59.89 11.05
CA SER A 134 -1.49 -59.56 12.44
C SER A 134 -2.39 -58.33 12.55
N GLY A 135 -3.18 -58.23 13.66
CA GLY A 135 -4.00 -57.05 13.91
C GLY A 135 -3.21 -55.75 14.11
N ILE A 136 -1.92 -55.86 14.46
CA ILE A 136 -1.02 -54.68 14.58
C ILE A 136 -0.67 -54.15 13.19
N GLU A 137 -0.29 -55.01 12.26
CA GLU A 137 0.05 -54.65 10.88
C GLU A 137 -1.17 -54.10 10.14
N MET A 138 -2.36 -54.68 10.36
CA MET A 138 -3.61 -54.12 9.80
C MET A 138 -3.88 -52.70 10.31
N ARG A 139 -3.66 -52.44 11.60
CA ARG A 139 -3.85 -51.12 12.19
C ARG A 139 -2.84 -50.11 11.66
N GLU A 140 -1.60 -50.55 11.37
CA GLU A 140 -0.57 -49.73 10.75
C GLU A 140 -0.93 -49.33 9.32
N ALA A 141 -1.47 -50.25 8.54
CA ALA A 141 -2.01 -49.98 7.20
C ALA A 141 -3.17 -48.97 7.23
N GLN A 142 -4.11 -49.11 8.19
CA GLN A 142 -5.19 -48.14 8.39
C GLN A 142 -4.66 -46.73 8.75
N LYS A 143 -3.69 -46.66 9.67
CA LYS A 143 -3.08 -45.42 10.06
C LYS A 143 -2.38 -44.76 8.87
N SER A 144 -1.63 -45.54 8.08
CA SER A 144 -0.96 -45.04 6.88
C SER A 144 -1.93 -44.42 5.85
N LEU A 145 -3.11 -45.05 5.69
CA LEU A 145 -4.17 -44.50 4.83
C LEU A 145 -4.71 -43.18 5.37
N LEU A 146 -5.04 -43.10 6.67
CA LEU A 146 -5.53 -41.87 7.30
C LEU A 146 -4.51 -40.76 7.22
N ASP A 147 -3.23 -41.05 7.43
CA ASP A 147 -2.15 -40.07 7.30
C ASP A 147 -2.01 -39.55 5.84
N ALA A 148 -2.25 -40.42 4.85
CA ALA A 148 -2.26 -40.02 3.44
C ALA A 148 -3.47 -39.15 3.08
N GLU A 149 -4.66 -39.46 3.63
CA GLU A 149 -5.86 -38.62 3.48
C GLU A 149 -5.69 -37.23 4.11
N GLU A 150 -5.07 -37.16 5.28
CA GLU A 150 -4.77 -35.86 5.94
C GLU A 150 -3.78 -35.02 5.10
N ARG A 151 -2.72 -35.66 4.57
CA ARG A 151 -1.73 -34.96 3.73
C ARG A 151 -2.34 -34.40 2.45
N ILE A 152 -3.21 -35.13 1.77
CA ILE A 152 -3.85 -34.61 0.54
C ILE A 152 -4.76 -33.44 0.85
N LEU A 153 -5.55 -33.48 1.93
CA LEU A 153 -6.40 -32.37 2.35
C LEU A 153 -5.58 -31.13 2.67
N THR A 154 -4.45 -31.29 3.34
CA THR A 154 -3.51 -30.22 3.63
C THR A 154 -2.93 -29.63 2.34
N ALA A 155 -2.48 -30.48 1.41
CA ALA A 155 -1.93 -30.03 0.13
C ALA A 155 -2.97 -29.32 -0.74
N GLU A 156 -4.23 -29.75 -0.73
CA GLU A 156 -5.35 -29.09 -1.42
C GLU A 156 -5.62 -27.71 -0.82
N TYR A 157 -5.65 -27.60 0.51
CA TYR A 157 -5.82 -26.35 1.23
C TYR A 157 -4.69 -25.35 0.91
N ASP A 158 -3.44 -25.79 1.03
CA ASP A 158 -2.27 -24.95 0.81
C ASP A 158 -2.21 -24.45 -0.65
N THR A 159 -2.54 -25.32 -1.62
CA THR A 159 -2.62 -24.96 -3.03
C THR A 159 -3.69 -23.88 -3.25
N LYS A 160 -4.86 -24.04 -2.61
CA LYS A 160 -5.96 -23.09 -2.73
C LYS A 160 -5.65 -21.76 -2.06
N MET A 161 -5.00 -21.77 -0.92
CA MET A 161 -4.54 -20.57 -0.24
C MET A 161 -3.52 -19.77 -1.07
N CYS A 162 -2.57 -20.46 -1.71
CA CYS A 162 -1.63 -19.82 -2.62
C CYS A 162 -2.32 -19.24 -3.86
N GLU A 163 -3.31 -19.92 -4.42
CA GLU A 163 -4.10 -19.43 -5.56
C GLU A 163 -4.84 -18.14 -5.24
N ILE A 164 -5.41 -18.03 -4.04
CA ILE A 164 -6.13 -16.82 -3.60
C ILE A 164 -5.17 -15.65 -3.30
N SER A 165 -3.92 -15.97 -2.92
CA SER A 165 -2.91 -14.98 -2.57
C SER A 165 -2.19 -14.39 -3.79
N LEU A 166 -2.30 -15.00 -4.97
CA LEU A 166 -1.79 -14.55 -6.27
C LEU A 166 -2.68 -13.46 -6.88
#